data_2f12c86c2094dc4581263036d46999c4
#
_entry.id   2f12c86c2094dc4581263036d46999c4
#
_cell.length_a   1.000
_cell.length_b   1.000
_cell.length_c   1.000
_cell.angle_alpha   90.00
_cell.angle_beta   90.00
_cell.angle_gamma   90.00
#
_symmetry.space_group_name_H-M   'P 1'
#
loop_
_entity.id
_entity.type
_entity.pdbx_description
1 polymer ?
#
loop_
_entity_poly.entity_id
_entity_poly.type
_entity_poly.pdbx_seq_one_letter_code
_entity_poly.pdbx_strand_id
1 'polypeptide(L)'
;MKYAENNRISHRQLYHQIILSFLAPLLICIPGYNGEQGLSGAVGIMAAVLILLLYVFFLMRTSYCYADPVKIMGKLKGSLLGSFFLIYLIMTGVYILSLIEQIVPVWAVSGIATGWLIFWAVAVCAYGADQGMQRRGRMAGVSGGIFLFVIILMLLLCIGQGNAEYLKEMLRESRLWGKEIVYSTYDVVCAFSGISLLPFVLQNVEKRGNSGKTVTSAILTVSGILLLILFILPSVLGWGRIQKELYPVLPLMAGADLPGNVLARFDVLWIGFLLYGLFFALGSCFHYGIRILDTVHLRSGKYWLPIVIYAFSFVRINDSGIADFYKMYLGTFFVPGLVLIQICLLFRGQKKRRKKQLLQWLF
;
A
#
# COMPACT_ATOMS: atom_id res chain seq x y z
N MET A 1 23.55 -24.93 5.59
CA MET A 1 23.23 -24.66 4.16
C MET A 1 23.56 -23.21 3.86
N LYS A 2 24.58 -22.92 3.03
CA LYS A 2 24.82 -21.58 2.48
C LYS A 2 23.75 -21.34 1.42
N TYR A 3 22.72 -20.58 1.74
CA TYR A 3 21.76 -20.11 0.74
C TYR A 3 22.50 -19.22 -0.25
N ALA A 4 22.39 -19.53 -1.54
CA ALA A 4 22.98 -18.70 -2.59
C ALA A 4 22.45 -17.26 -2.47
N GLU A 5 23.33 -16.27 -2.34
CA GLU A 5 22.98 -14.85 -2.28
C GLU A 5 22.70 -14.32 -3.69
N ASN A 6 21.62 -14.84 -4.33
CA ASN A 6 21.25 -14.46 -5.69
C ASN A 6 20.30 -13.27 -5.76
N ASN A 7 19.99 -12.63 -4.62
CA ASN A 7 19.07 -11.50 -4.48
C ASN A 7 17.69 -11.73 -5.12
N ARG A 8 17.21 -13.01 -5.14
CA ARG A 8 15.92 -13.42 -5.67
C ARG A 8 14.95 -13.77 -4.56
N ILE A 9 13.67 -13.62 -4.84
CA ILE A 9 12.56 -13.95 -3.93
C ILE A 9 11.58 -14.92 -4.59
N SER A 10 10.93 -15.74 -3.75
CA SER A 10 9.86 -16.63 -4.19
C SER A 10 8.52 -15.89 -4.34
N HIS A 11 7.56 -16.51 -5.03
CA HIS A 11 6.19 -15.97 -5.15
C HIS A 11 5.50 -15.80 -3.80
N ARG A 12 5.71 -16.71 -2.84
CA ARG A 12 5.16 -16.58 -1.49
C ARG A 12 5.72 -15.36 -0.76
N GLN A 13 7.02 -15.09 -0.90
CA GLN A 13 7.66 -13.91 -0.32
C GLN A 13 7.15 -12.62 -0.96
N LEU A 14 6.94 -12.61 -2.28
CA LEU A 14 6.34 -11.47 -3.00
C LEU A 14 4.91 -11.19 -2.51
N TYR A 15 4.09 -12.24 -2.37
CA TYR A 15 2.72 -12.14 -1.85
C TYR A 15 2.68 -11.49 -0.47
N HIS A 16 3.49 -11.99 0.48
CA HIS A 16 3.54 -11.43 1.82
C HIS A 16 4.12 -10.01 1.86
N GLN A 17 5.07 -9.67 0.99
CA GLN A 17 5.57 -8.29 0.88
C GLN A 17 4.48 -7.32 0.45
N ILE A 18 3.64 -7.69 -0.52
CA ILE A 18 2.52 -6.85 -0.96
C ILE A 18 1.54 -6.66 0.19
N ILE A 19 1.14 -7.74 0.86
CA ILE A 19 0.21 -7.67 2.00
C ILE A 19 0.76 -6.74 3.10
N LEU A 20 1.99 -6.95 3.55
CA LEU A 20 2.60 -6.13 4.60
C LEU A 20 2.74 -4.67 4.20
N SER A 21 2.98 -4.38 2.91
CA SER A 21 3.13 -3.00 2.44
C SER A 21 1.81 -2.25 2.33
N PHE A 22 0.70 -2.95 2.03
CA PHE A 22 -0.57 -2.31 1.77
C PHE A 22 -1.55 -2.41 2.94
N LEU A 23 -1.60 -3.55 3.65
CA LEU A 23 -2.69 -3.81 4.56
C LEU A 23 -2.73 -2.86 5.75
N ALA A 24 -1.60 -2.56 6.40
CA ALA A 24 -1.59 -1.67 7.56
C ALA A 24 -2.01 -0.22 7.22
N PRO A 25 -1.44 0.46 6.21
CA PRO A 25 -1.92 1.78 5.81
C PRO A 25 -3.39 1.80 5.40
N LEU A 26 -3.86 0.76 4.70
CA LEU A 26 -5.25 0.66 4.25
C LEU A 26 -6.24 0.37 5.39
N LEU A 27 -5.82 -0.35 6.43
CA LEU A 27 -6.62 -0.57 7.64
C LEU A 27 -6.83 0.71 8.43
N ILE A 28 -5.79 1.53 8.54
CA ILE A 28 -5.87 2.82 9.25
C ILE A 28 -6.74 3.80 8.49
N CYS A 29 -6.46 3.97 7.19
CA CYS A 29 -7.18 4.87 6.31
C CYS A 29 -7.97 4.05 5.31
N ILE A 30 -9.16 3.57 5.72
CA ILE A 30 -10.00 2.75 4.86
C ILE A 30 -10.40 3.57 3.63
N PRO A 31 -9.87 3.25 2.43
CA PRO A 31 -10.21 4.00 1.24
C PRO A 31 -11.67 3.76 0.84
N GLY A 32 -12.31 4.81 0.35
CA GLY A 32 -13.73 4.74 -0.04
C GLY A 32 -14.69 4.71 1.12
N TYR A 33 -14.23 4.96 2.35
CA TYR A 33 -15.04 5.00 3.54
C TYR A 33 -15.01 6.41 4.15
N ASN A 34 -16.00 7.21 3.82
CA ASN A 34 -16.22 8.54 4.40
C ASN A 34 -17.44 8.56 5.33
N GLY A 35 -17.61 7.53 6.15
CA GLY A 35 -18.69 7.46 7.13
C GLY A 35 -20.12 7.42 6.55
N GLU A 36 -20.36 7.97 5.36
CA GLU A 36 -21.67 8.10 4.72
C GLU A 36 -21.93 7.05 3.62
N GLN A 37 -20.92 6.27 3.25
CA GLN A 37 -20.94 5.53 1.97
C GLN A 37 -21.34 4.05 2.04
N GLY A 38 -21.48 3.47 3.23
CA GLY A 38 -21.99 2.10 3.46
C GLY A 38 -21.93 1.12 2.28
N LEU A 39 -23.07 0.82 1.67
CA LEU A 39 -23.16 -0.08 0.51
C LEU A 39 -22.44 0.47 -0.75
N SER A 40 -22.47 1.78 -0.99
CA SER A 40 -21.75 2.40 -2.11
C SER A 40 -20.25 2.18 -2.00
N GLY A 41 -19.70 2.18 -0.77
CA GLY A 41 -18.31 1.83 -0.48
C GLY A 41 -17.97 0.37 -0.86
N ALA A 42 -18.84 -0.58 -0.50
CA ALA A 42 -18.63 -1.99 -0.84
C ALA A 42 -18.64 -2.23 -2.36
N VAL A 43 -19.60 -1.65 -3.07
CA VAL A 43 -19.69 -1.71 -4.54
C VAL A 43 -18.47 -1.02 -5.16
N GLY A 44 -18.03 0.11 -4.60
CA GLY A 44 -16.83 0.82 -5.01
C GLY A 44 -15.55 -0.02 -4.89
N ILE A 45 -15.36 -0.73 -3.78
CA ILE A 45 -14.23 -1.67 -3.60
C ILE A 45 -14.27 -2.77 -4.67
N MET A 46 -15.43 -3.38 -4.91
CA MET A 46 -15.56 -4.44 -5.94
C MET A 46 -15.24 -3.92 -7.34
N ALA A 47 -15.75 -2.74 -7.71
CA ALA A 47 -15.46 -2.11 -8.98
C ALA A 47 -13.96 -1.76 -9.11
N ALA A 48 -13.35 -1.23 -8.05
CA ALA A 48 -11.92 -0.93 -8.01
C ALA A 48 -11.07 -2.19 -8.20
N VAL A 49 -11.44 -3.31 -7.58
CA VAL A 49 -10.74 -4.59 -7.77
C VAL A 49 -10.72 -4.99 -9.24
N LEU A 50 -11.85 -4.89 -9.96
CA LEU A 50 -11.90 -5.22 -11.39
C LEU A 50 -10.95 -4.32 -12.21
N ILE A 51 -10.93 -3.01 -11.93
CA ILE A 51 -10.01 -2.05 -12.57
C ILE A 51 -8.56 -2.40 -12.25
N LEU A 52 -8.25 -2.73 -11.00
CA LEU A 52 -6.89 -3.10 -10.57
C LEU A 52 -6.42 -4.40 -11.22
N LEU A 53 -7.28 -5.40 -11.36
CA LEU A 53 -6.95 -6.65 -12.07
C LEU A 53 -6.62 -6.38 -13.54
N LEU A 54 -7.41 -5.54 -14.20
CA LEU A 54 -7.14 -5.11 -15.56
C LEU A 54 -5.81 -4.32 -15.64
N TYR A 55 -5.57 -3.43 -14.69
CA TYR A 55 -4.31 -2.68 -14.60
C TYR A 55 -3.11 -3.60 -14.43
N VAL A 56 -3.17 -4.60 -13.53
CA VAL A 56 -2.10 -5.60 -13.34
C VAL A 56 -1.82 -6.38 -14.62
N PHE A 57 -2.84 -6.75 -15.36
CA PHE A 57 -2.65 -7.42 -16.66
C PHE A 57 -1.81 -6.58 -17.63
N PHE A 58 -2.12 -5.29 -17.76
CA PHE A 58 -1.34 -4.37 -18.61
C PHE A 58 0.05 -4.09 -18.02
N LEU A 59 0.16 -3.96 -16.70
CA LEU A 59 1.41 -3.71 -16.00
C LEU A 59 2.41 -4.87 -16.21
N MET A 60 1.95 -6.12 -16.15
CA MET A 60 2.79 -7.29 -16.42
C MET A 60 3.29 -7.31 -17.87
N ARG A 61 2.47 -6.89 -18.83
CA ARG A 61 2.86 -6.77 -20.25
C ARG A 61 3.95 -5.74 -20.50
N THR A 62 3.96 -4.65 -19.75
CA THR A 62 4.91 -3.54 -19.89
C THR A 62 6.08 -3.62 -18.91
N SER A 63 6.09 -4.59 -18.00
CA SER A 63 7.08 -4.74 -16.92
C SER A 63 8.55 -4.76 -17.41
N TYR A 64 8.81 -5.22 -18.63
CA TYR A 64 10.15 -5.21 -19.22
C TYR A 64 10.71 -3.79 -19.41
N CYS A 65 9.86 -2.76 -19.59
CA CYS A 65 10.28 -1.37 -19.75
C CYS A 65 10.87 -0.78 -18.47
N TYR A 66 10.49 -1.30 -17.32
CA TYR A 66 10.93 -0.84 -16.01
C TYR A 66 12.25 -1.48 -15.55
N ALA A 67 12.72 -2.49 -16.27
CA ALA A 67 13.96 -3.21 -15.96
C ALA A 67 15.19 -2.28 -16.04
N ASP A 68 15.27 -1.53 -17.12
CA ASP A 68 16.29 -0.51 -17.36
C ASP A 68 15.65 0.58 -18.24
N PRO A 69 14.90 1.50 -17.61
CA PRO A 69 14.13 2.50 -18.35
C PRO A 69 15.03 3.42 -19.18
N VAL A 70 16.25 3.70 -18.70
CA VAL A 70 17.22 4.57 -19.42
C VAL A 70 17.69 3.92 -20.72
N LYS A 71 18.06 2.63 -20.68
CA LYS A 71 18.47 1.90 -21.90
C LYS A 71 17.33 1.68 -22.88
N ILE A 72 16.10 1.44 -22.35
CA ILE A 72 14.96 1.07 -23.20
C ILE A 72 14.28 2.30 -23.80
N MET A 73 14.14 3.40 -23.03
CA MET A 73 13.38 4.59 -23.42
C MET A 73 14.26 5.79 -23.78
N GLY A 74 15.56 5.71 -23.49
CA GLY A 74 16.52 6.82 -23.62
C GLY A 74 16.65 7.60 -22.30
N LYS A 75 17.77 8.32 -22.16
CA LYS A 75 18.17 8.99 -20.91
C LYS A 75 17.10 9.93 -20.36
N LEU A 76 16.53 10.81 -21.20
CA LEU A 76 15.53 11.79 -20.77
C LEU A 76 14.23 11.12 -20.29
N LYS A 77 13.66 10.23 -21.11
CA LYS A 77 12.36 9.58 -20.77
C LYS A 77 12.48 8.59 -19.62
N GLY A 78 13.62 7.89 -19.51
CA GLY A 78 13.88 6.99 -18.39
C GLY A 78 14.07 7.74 -17.08
N SER A 79 14.77 8.88 -17.12
CA SER A 79 14.92 9.74 -15.95
C SER A 79 13.59 10.35 -15.50
N LEU A 80 12.77 10.86 -16.43
CA LEU A 80 11.44 11.38 -16.12
C LEU A 80 10.54 10.32 -15.46
N LEU A 81 10.57 9.09 -15.98
CA LEU A 81 9.82 7.98 -15.37
C LEU A 81 10.32 7.71 -13.93
N GLY A 82 11.64 7.65 -13.74
CA GLY A 82 12.23 7.47 -12.42
C GLY A 82 11.85 8.60 -11.44
N SER A 83 11.96 9.87 -11.87
CA SER A 83 11.58 11.02 -11.05
C SER A 83 10.11 11.01 -10.67
N PHE A 84 9.21 10.65 -11.58
CA PHE A 84 7.77 10.53 -11.31
C PHE A 84 7.48 9.54 -10.16
N PHE A 85 8.12 8.36 -10.19
CA PHE A 85 7.97 7.37 -9.12
C PHE A 85 8.71 7.76 -7.83
N LEU A 86 9.84 8.46 -7.91
CA LEU A 86 10.55 8.96 -6.72
C LEU A 86 9.73 9.99 -5.96
N ILE A 87 9.08 10.93 -6.66
CA ILE A 87 8.17 11.90 -6.03
C ILE A 87 7.03 11.16 -5.31
N TYR A 88 6.43 10.16 -5.95
CA TYR A 88 5.41 9.33 -5.32
C TYR A 88 5.92 8.66 -4.03
N LEU A 89 7.12 8.08 -4.04
CA LEU A 89 7.69 7.40 -2.88
C LEU A 89 8.01 8.37 -1.74
N ILE A 90 8.48 9.58 -2.05
CA ILE A 90 8.71 10.63 -1.06
C ILE A 90 7.38 11.02 -0.41
N MET A 91 6.34 11.30 -1.20
CA MET A 91 5.02 11.68 -0.69
C MET A 91 4.38 10.56 0.14
N THR A 92 4.48 9.32 -0.31
CA THR A 92 3.97 8.15 0.43
C THR A 92 4.76 7.94 1.72
N GLY A 93 6.09 8.10 1.71
CA GLY A 93 6.93 8.00 2.91
C GLY A 93 6.58 9.06 3.96
N VAL A 94 6.39 10.31 3.55
CA VAL A 94 5.96 11.42 4.42
C VAL A 94 4.57 11.13 5.01
N TYR A 95 3.64 10.65 4.18
CA TYR A 95 2.30 10.28 4.64
C TYR A 95 2.32 9.14 5.67
N ILE A 96 3.10 8.08 5.45
CA ILE A 96 3.24 6.99 6.44
C ILE A 96 3.85 7.50 7.73
N LEU A 97 4.83 8.40 7.68
CA LEU A 97 5.42 9.01 8.88
C LEU A 97 4.38 9.84 9.63
N SER A 98 3.52 10.59 8.94
CA SER A 98 2.44 11.33 9.61
C SER A 98 1.43 10.42 10.30
N LEU A 99 1.13 9.24 9.74
CA LEU A 99 0.30 8.23 10.43
C LEU A 99 0.97 7.71 11.70
N ILE A 100 2.27 7.41 11.65
CA ILE A 100 3.03 6.97 12.82
C ILE A 100 3.03 8.06 13.90
N GLU A 101 3.24 9.32 13.51
CA GLU A 101 3.23 10.49 14.39
C GLU A 101 1.89 10.66 15.13
N GLN A 102 0.77 10.43 14.44
CA GLN A 102 -0.57 10.59 15.01
C GLN A 102 -0.99 9.40 15.87
N ILE A 103 -0.59 8.18 15.52
CA ILE A 103 -1.06 6.96 16.19
C ILE A 103 -0.23 6.64 17.43
N VAL A 104 1.10 6.74 17.37
CA VAL A 104 1.98 6.25 18.45
C VAL A 104 1.78 7.01 19.77
N PRO A 105 1.70 8.36 19.79
CA PRO A 105 1.52 9.09 21.06
C PRO A 105 0.17 8.84 21.72
N VAL A 106 -0.86 8.57 20.91
CA VAL A 106 -2.23 8.38 21.40
C VAL A 106 -2.47 6.94 21.88
N TRP A 107 -1.95 5.96 21.14
CA TRP A 107 -2.33 4.56 21.31
C TRP A 107 -1.21 3.66 21.87
N ALA A 108 0.04 4.02 21.72
CA ALA A 108 1.16 3.18 22.14
C ALA A 108 1.94 3.75 23.35
N VAL A 109 2.56 4.92 23.20
CA VAL A 109 3.42 5.50 24.25
C VAL A 109 3.25 7.01 24.29
N SER A 110 2.68 7.53 25.38
CA SER A 110 2.54 8.96 25.61
C SER A 110 3.86 9.63 26.01
N GLY A 111 4.04 10.90 25.64
CA GLY A 111 5.18 11.71 26.09
C GLY A 111 6.47 11.59 25.26
N ILE A 112 6.47 10.84 24.16
CA ILE A 112 7.62 10.80 23.25
C ILE A 112 7.63 12.06 22.38
N ALA A 113 8.80 12.72 22.29
CA ALA A 113 8.97 13.82 21.33
C ALA A 113 8.89 13.30 19.90
N THR A 114 7.97 13.84 19.11
CA THR A 114 7.65 13.43 17.74
C THR A 114 8.87 13.35 16.83
N GLY A 115 9.79 14.31 16.94
CA GLY A 115 11.02 14.33 16.12
C GLY A 115 11.91 13.10 16.35
N TRP A 116 12.03 12.60 17.59
CA TRP A 116 12.78 11.38 17.88
C TRP A 116 12.08 10.14 17.36
N LEU A 117 10.75 10.07 17.47
CA LEU A 117 9.97 8.97 16.94
C LEU A 117 10.17 8.81 15.41
N ILE A 118 10.02 9.92 14.69
CA ILE A 118 10.20 9.95 13.24
C ILE A 118 11.64 9.62 12.84
N PHE A 119 12.63 10.18 13.57
CA PHE A 119 14.05 9.92 13.33
C PHE A 119 14.36 8.41 13.39
N TRP A 120 13.96 7.73 14.48
CA TRP A 120 14.21 6.30 14.63
C TRP A 120 13.43 5.46 13.62
N ALA A 121 12.19 5.84 13.29
CA ALA A 121 11.41 5.17 12.26
C ALA A 121 12.13 5.21 10.90
N VAL A 122 12.62 6.39 10.50
CA VAL A 122 13.38 6.56 9.25
C VAL A 122 14.69 5.79 9.30
N ALA A 123 15.47 5.90 10.38
CA ALA A 123 16.78 5.26 10.49
C ALA A 123 16.69 3.72 10.39
N VAL A 124 15.76 3.10 11.14
CA VAL A 124 15.54 1.65 11.11
C VAL A 124 15.04 1.17 9.75
N CYS A 125 14.08 1.87 9.16
CA CYS A 125 13.53 1.51 7.85
C CYS A 125 14.54 1.69 6.72
N ALA A 126 15.35 2.75 6.74
CA ALA A 126 16.41 3.00 5.76
C ALA A 126 17.50 1.93 5.84
N TYR A 127 17.95 1.59 7.05
CA TYR A 127 18.91 0.50 7.27
C TYR A 127 18.37 -0.83 6.74
N GLY A 128 17.11 -1.16 7.04
CA GLY A 128 16.47 -2.38 6.56
C GLY A 128 16.32 -2.43 5.03
N ALA A 129 16.08 -1.29 4.39
CA ALA A 129 15.92 -1.19 2.93
C ALA A 129 17.22 -1.47 2.15
N ASP A 130 18.38 -1.08 2.70
CA ASP A 130 19.71 -1.28 2.07
C ASP A 130 20.15 -2.76 2.09
N GLN A 131 19.53 -3.60 2.93
CA GLN A 131 19.87 -5.03 3.07
C GLN A 131 19.48 -5.90 1.85
N GLY A 132 18.81 -5.34 0.87
CA GLY A 132 18.44 -5.98 -0.38
C GLY A 132 17.14 -6.78 -0.36
N MET A 133 16.70 -7.17 -1.56
CA MET A 133 15.39 -7.78 -1.78
C MET A 133 15.23 -9.16 -1.12
N GLN A 134 16.29 -9.96 -1.09
CA GLN A 134 16.24 -11.31 -0.54
C GLN A 134 16.03 -11.33 0.98
N ARG A 135 16.75 -10.47 1.73
CA ARG A 135 16.58 -10.38 3.19
C ARG A 135 15.20 -9.87 3.54
N ARG A 136 14.74 -8.84 2.83
CA ARG A 136 13.39 -8.30 2.94
C ARG A 136 12.33 -9.36 2.61
N GLY A 137 12.54 -10.15 1.57
CA GLY A 137 11.67 -11.27 1.19
C GLY A 137 11.59 -12.35 2.26
N ARG A 138 12.71 -12.71 2.88
CA ARG A 138 12.73 -13.68 3.99
C ARG A 138 11.96 -13.17 5.20
N MET A 139 12.17 -11.91 5.58
CA MET A 139 11.45 -11.26 6.67
C MET A 139 9.94 -11.29 6.40
N ALA A 140 9.51 -10.87 5.20
CA ALA A 140 8.10 -10.88 4.83
C ALA A 140 7.52 -12.32 4.76
N GLY A 141 8.31 -13.30 4.32
CA GLY A 141 7.90 -14.70 4.25
C GLY A 141 7.56 -15.30 5.61
N VAL A 142 8.24 -14.88 6.67
CA VAL A 142 7.98 -15.31 8.05
C VAL A 142 6.88 -14.47 8.68
N SER A 143 7.05 -13.15 8.69
CA SER A 143 6.14 -12.24 9.41
C SER A 143 4.80 -12.05 8.72
N GLY A 144 4.72 -12.15 7.39
CA GLY A 144 3.48 -11.88 6.65
C GLY A 144 2.36 -12.88 6.94
N GLY A 145 2.70 -14.14 7.17
CA GLY A 145 1.72 -15.16 7.59
C GLY A 145 1.19 -14.89 8.99
N ILE A 146 2.07 -14.54 9.93
CA ILE A 146 1.72 -14.20 11.31
C ILE A 146 0.85 -12.92 11.31
N PHE A 147 1.24 -11.93 10.56
CA PHE A 147 0.51 -10.66 10.41
C PHE A 147 -0.93 -10.88 9.91
N LEU A 148 -1.10 -11.67 8.85
CA LEU A 148 -2.43 -12.01 8.34
C LEU A 148 -3.26 -12.78 9.37
N PHE A 149 -2.65 -13.76 10.03
CA PHE A 149 -3.34 -14.55 11.06
C PHE A 149 -3.85 -13.66 12.18
N VAL A 150 -3.01 -12.74 12.70
CA VAL A 150 -3.40 -11.82 13.77
C VAL A 150 -4.53 -10.91 13.33
N ILE A 151 -4.47 -10.33 12.11
CA ILE A 151 -5.54 -9.47 11.60
C ILE A 151 -6.86 -10.24 11.46
N ILE A 152 -6.84 -11.42 10.89
CA ILE A 152 -8.04 -12.25 10.74
C ILE A 152 -8.61 -12.62 12.11
N LEU A 153 -7.76 -13.02 13.05
CA LEU A 153 -8.16 -13.34 14.42
C LEU A 153 -8.85 -12.15 15.09
N MET A 154 -8.27 -10.95 14.97
CA MET A 154 -8.84 -9.73 15.54
C MET A 154 -10.20 -9.40 14.92
N LEU A 155 -10.33 -9.51 13.60
CA LEU A 155 -11.62 -9.29 12.94
C LEU A 155 -12.68 -10.31 13.38
N LEU A 156 -12.30 -11.57 13.58
CA LEU A 156 -13.21 -12.59 14.09
C LEU A 156 -13.68 -12.27 15.52
N LEU A 157 -12.78 -11.78 16.39
CA LEU A 157 -13.15 -11.35 17.75
C LEU A 157 -14.12 -10.15 17.71
N CYS A 158 -13.89 -9.18 16.82
CA CYS A 158 -14.79 -8.03 16.66
C CYS A 158 -16.20 -8.45 16.17
N ILE A 159 -16.31 -9.46 15.30
CA ILE A 159 -17.62 -9.96 14.82
C ILE A 159 -18.49 -10.44 15.98
N GLY A 160 -17.88 -11.07 17.00
CA GLY A 160 -18.59 -11.55 18.19
C GLY A 160 -19.25 -10.44 19.04
N GLN A 161 -18.81 -9.18 18.87
CA GLN A 161 -19.35 -8.01 19.56
C GLN A 161 -20.34 -7.21 18.70
N GLY A 162 -20.55 -7.62 17.46
CA GLY A 162 -21.40 -6.91 16.51
C GLY A 162 -22.88 -6.94 16.88
N ASN A 163 -23.56 -5.80 16.72
CA ASN A 163 -24.99 -5.67 16.85
C ASN A 163 -25.63 -5.65 15.45
N ALA A 164 -26.54 -6.61 15.20
CA ALA A 164 -27.26 -6.71 13.94
C ALA A 164 -28.16 -5.50 13.65
N GLU A 165 -28.62 -4.78 14.68
CA GLU A 165 -29.43 -3.57 14.50
C GLU A 165 -28.64 -2.43 13.89
N TYR A 166 -27.40 -2.22 14.32
CA TYR A 166 -26.50 -1.21 13.74
C TYR A 166 -26.20 -1.51 12.27
N LEU A 167 -26.06 -2.79 11.92
CA LEU A 167 -25.88 -3.18 10.52
C LEU A 167 -27.13 -2.90 9.68
N LYS A 168 -28.31 -3.17 10.23
CA LYS A 168 -29.59 -2.85 9.56
C LYS A 168 -29.77 -1.34 9.38
N GLU A 169 -29.39 -0.54 10.38
CA GLU A 169 -29.39 0.92 10.29
C GLU A 169 -28.50 1.42 9.14
N MET A 170 -27.25 0.94 9.08
CA MET A 170 -26.34 1.23 7.96
C MET A 170 -26.97 0.86 6.61
N LEU A 171 -27.55 -0.34 6.50
CA LEU A 171 -28.16 -0.79 5.25
C LEU A 171 -29.39 0.04 4.86
N ARG A 172 -30.13 0.55 5.84
CA ARG A 172 -31.32 1.38 5.63
C ARG A 172 -30.95 2.82 5.24
N GLU A 173 -29.92 3.37 5.86
CA GLU A 173 -29.47 4.76 5.59
C GLU A 173 -28.59 4.86 4.34
N SER A 174 -27.84 3.79 4.02
CA SER A 174 -26.98 3.79 2.84
C SER A 174 -27.80 3.74 1.56
N ARG A 175 -27.71 4.80 0.78
CA ARG A 175 -28.28 4.86 -0.58
C ARG A 175 -27.21 4.51 -1.61
N LEU A 176 -27.58 3.72 -2.62
CA LEU A 176 -26.71 3.44 -3.76
C LEU A 176 -26.74 4.61 -4.75
N TRP A 177 -25.89 5.58 -4.54
CA TRP A 177 -25.72 6.70 -5.45
C TRP A 177 -24.56 6.43 -6.40
N GLY A 178 -24.82 6.52 -7.71
CA GLY A 178 -23.78 6.28 -8.72
C GLY A 178 -22.54 7.16 -8.56
N LYS A 179 -22.73 8.40 -8.11
CA LYS A 179 -21.65 9.35 -7.84
C LYS A 179 -20.74 8.87 -6.69
N GLU A 180 -21.31 8.39 -5.61
CA GLU A 180 -20.56 7.87 -4.45
C GLU A 180 -19.79 6.60 -4.79
N ILE A 181 -20.39 5.71 -5.60
CA ILE A 181 -19.71 4.51 -6.08
C ILE A 181 -18.47 4.89 -6.89
N VAL A 182 -18.57 5.89 -7.78
CA VAL A 182 -17.44 6.36 -8.59
C VAL A 182 -16.34 6.95 -7.71
N TYR A 183 -16.68 7.79 -6.72
CA TYR A 183 -15.71 8.34 -5.79
C TYR A 183 -15.03 7.26 -4.96
N SER A 184 -15.80 6.34 -4.37
CA SER A 184 -15.26 5.22 -3.61
C SER A 184 -14.34 4.33 -4.46
N THR A 185 -14.76 4.01 -5.69
CA THR A 185 -13.95 3.25 -6.65
C THR A 185 -12.61 3.95 -6.90
N TYR A 186 -12.64 5.26 -7.12
CA TYR A 186 -11.45 6.04 -7.41
C TYR A 186 -10.50 6.11 -6.22
N ASP A 187 -11.03 6.33 -5.01
CA ASP A 187 -10.25 6.35 -3.76
C ASP A 187 -9.51 5.02 -3.54
N VAL A 188 -10.20 3.90 -3.76
CA VAL A 188 -9.59 2.57 -3.63
C VAL A 188 -8.50 2.36 -4.69
N VAL A 189 -8.72 2.77 -5.93
CA VAL A 189 -7.70 2.71 -6.99
C VAL A 189 -6.48 3.57 -6.62
N CYS A 190 -6.69 4.76 -6.07
CA CYS A 190 -5.61 5.62 -5.58
C CYS A 190 -4.82 4.96 -4.46
N ALA A 191 -5.49 4.35 -3.50
CA ALA A 191 -4.86 3.66 -2.37
C ALA A 191 -3.99 2.45 -2.80
N PHE A 192 -4.40 1.74 -3.83
CA PHE A 192 -3.63 0.64 -4.42
C PHE A 192 -2.60 1.08 -5.49
N SER A 193 -2.46 2.37 -5.75
CA SER A 193 -1.56 2.88 -6.81
C SER A 193 -0.10 2.45 -6.68
N GLY A 194 0.37 2.15 -5.46
CA GLY A 194 1.71 1.60 -5.19
C GLY A 194 2.02 0.26 -5.86
N ILE A 195 1.01 -0.47 -6.34
CA ILE A 195 1.20 -1.68 -7.15
C ILE A 195 2.01 -1.38 -8.43
N SER A 196 1.94 -0.15 -8.93
CA SER A 196 2.70 0.32 -10.08
C SER A 196 4.22 0.28 -9.91
N LEU A 197 4.72 0.15 -8.67
CA LEU A 197 6.15 0.00 -8.36
C LEU A 197 6.67 -1.43 -8.56
N LEU A 198 5.80 -2.43 -8.56
CA LEU A 198 6.21 -3.84 -8.63
C LEU A 198 7.11 -4.17 -9.83
N PRO A 199 6.92 -3.62 -11.04
CA PRO A 199 7.78 -3.91 -12.18
C PRO A 199 9.27 -3.64 -11.93
N PHE A 200 9.64 -2.69 -11.08
CA PHE A 200 11.05 -2.41 -10.74
C PHE A 200 11.73 -3.56 -9.99
N VAL A 201 10.98 -4.41 -9.31
CA VAL A 201 11.49 -5.54 -8.53
C VAL A 201 11.16 -6.92 -9.10
N LEU A 202 10.29 -6.99 -10.12
CA LEU A 202 9.90 -8.27 -10.74
C LEU A 202 11.09 -9.05 -11.34
N GLN A 203 12.18 -8.36 -11.65
CA GLN A 203 13.41 -9.02 -12.10
C GLN A 203 14.05 -9.91 -11.04
N ASN A 204 13.81 -9.60 -9.78
CA ASN A 204 14.31 -10.32 -8.62
C ASN A 204 13.36 -11.46 -8.17
N VAL A 205 12.26 -11.71 -8.92
CA VAL A 205 11.33 -12.81 -8.63
C VAL A 205 11.70 -14.04 -9.42
N GLU A 206 11.74 -15.19 -8.75
CA GLU A 206 11.89 -16.49 -9.40
C GLU A 206 10.67 -16.77 -10.29
N LYS A 207 10.88 -17.39 -11.47
CA LYS A 207 9.79 -17.78 -12.38
C LYS A 207 8.79 -16.66 -12.70
N ARG A 208 9.25 -15.56 -13.27
CA ARG A 208 8.48 -14.34 -13.57
C ARG A 208 7.09 -14.55 -14.17
N GLY A 209 6.87 -15.63 -14.91
CA GLY A 209 5.59 -15.92 -15.58
C GLY A 209 4.37 -15.98 -14.65
N ASN A 210 4.56 -16.34 -13.38
CA ASN A 210 3.48 -16.45 -12.39
C ASN A 210 3.31 -15.20 -11.50
N SER A 211 4.15 -14.19 -11.65
CA SER A 211 4.11 -12.98 -10.80
C SER A 211 2.76 -12.26 -10.87
N GLY A 212 2.13 -12.23 -12.04
CA GLY A 212 0.79 -11.64 -12.20
C GLY A 212 -0.25 -12.31 -11.31
N LYS A 213 -0.28 -13.64 -11.26
CA LYS A 213 -1.20 -14.40 -10.39
C LYS A 213 -0.97 -14.10 -8.91
N THR A 214 0.29 -13.98 -8.50
CA THR A 214 0.67 -13.65 -7.12
C THR A 214 0.18 -12.25 -6.72
N VAL A 215 0.37 -11.26 -7.60
CA VAL A 215 -0.09 -9.89 -7.38
C VAL A 215 -1.62 -9.84 -7.31
N THR A 216 -2.31 -10.50 -8.24
CA THR A 216 -3.77 -10.62 -8.23
C THR A 216 -4.29 -11.24 -6.93
N SER A 217 -3.67 -12.35 -6.48
CA SER A 217 -4.04 -12.99 -5.21
C SER A 217 -3.86 -12.05 -4.01
N ALA A 218 -2.76 -11.30 -3.97
CA ALA A 218 -2.53 -10.33 -2.89
C ALA A 218 -3.56 -9.19 -2.89
N ILE A 219 -3.91 -8.64 -4.06
CA ILE A 219 -4.97 -7.62 -4.19
C ILE A 219 -6.30 -8.17 -3.67
N LEU A 220 -6.68 -9.37 -4.11
CA LEU A 220 -7.93 -10.00 -3.69
C LEU A 220 -7.97 -10.22 -2.16
N THR A 221 -6.86 -10.66 -1.56
CA THR A 221 -6.77 -10.84 -0.10
C THR A 221 -6.94 -9.52 0.64
N VAL A 222 -6.21 -8.48 0.24
CA VAL A 222 -6.28 -7.17 0.90
C VAL A 222 -7.67 -6.55 0.72
N SER A 223 -8.23 -6.59 -0.49
CA SER A 223 -9.57 -6.07 -0.76
C SER A 223 -10.67 -6.86 -0.05
N GLY A 224 -10.50 -8.18 0.09
CA GLY A 224 -11.42 -9.02 0.89
C GLY A 224 -11.42 -8.61 2.35
N ILE A 225 -10.26 -8.34 2.94
CA ILE A 225 -10.15 -7.83 4.32
C ILE A 225 -10.79 -6.44 4.44
N LEU A 226 -10.58 -5.55 3.48
CA LEU A 226 -11.22 -4.23 3.47
C LEU A 226 -12.75 -4.33 3.41
N LEU A 227 -13.28 -5.24 2.58
CA LEU A 227 -14.73 -5.50 2.54
C LEU A 227 -15.26 -6.01 3.88
N LEU A 228 -14.56 -6.95 4.53
CA LEU A 228 -14.95 -7.44 5.84
C LEU A 228 -15.01 -6.32 6.88
N ILE A 229 -13.98 -5.47 6.93
CA ILE A 229 -13.93 -4.35 7.87
C ILE A 229 -15.04 -3.34 7.62
N LEU A 230 -15.39 -3.08 6.37
CA LEU A 230 -16.47 -2.16 6.00
C LEU A 230 -17.83 -2.58 6.58
N PHE A 231 -18.06 -3.88 6.79
CA PHE A 231 -19.28 -4.39 7.44
C PHE A 231 -19.11 -4.54 8.95
N ILE A 232 -17.93 -4.90 9.44
CA ILE A 232 -17.68 -5.08 10.88
C ILE A 232 -17.71 -3.74 11.62
N LEU A 233 -17.12 -2.69 11.06
CA LEU A 233 -17.04 -1.38 11.69
C LEU A 233 -18.41 -0.85 12.13
N PRO A 234 -19.42 -0.72 11.24
CA PRO A 234 -20.72 -0.23 11.63
C PRO A 234 -21.46 -1.20 12.57
N SER A 235 -21.24 -2.51 12.45
CA SER A 235 -21.88 -3.46 13.35
C SER A 235 -21.42 -3.34 14.80
N VAL A 236 -20.18 -2.91 15.05
CA VAL A 236 -19.61 -2.81 16.41
C VAL A 236 -19.71 -1.39 16.95
N LEU A 237 -19.29 -0.39 16.17
CA LEU A 237 -19.22 1.01 16.65
C LEU A 237 -20.53 1.78 16.48
N GLY A 238 -21.43 1.32 15.60
CA GLY A 238 -22.61 2.07 15.20
C GLY A 238 -22.30 3.19 14.21
N TRP A 239 -23.30 3.55 13.39
CA TRP A 239 -23.14 4.48 12.27
C TRP A 239 -22.71 5.90 12.71
N GLY A 240 -23.34 6.44 13.75
CA GLY A 240 -23.07 7.80 14.22
C GLY A 240 -21.69 8.02 14.85
N ARG A 241 -21.05 6.96 15.39
CA ARG A 241 -19.71 7.07 15.96
C ARG A 241 -18.64 7.04 14.87
N ILE A 242 -18.82 6.19 13.87
CA ILE A 242 -17.84 6.04 12.79
C ILE A 242 -17.61 7.36 12.03
N GLN A 243 -18.66 8.14 11.81
CA GLN A 243 -18.58 9.44 11.12
C GLN A 243 -17.69 10.47 11.84
N LYS A 244 -17.49 10.31 13.15
CA LYS A 244 -16.72 11.21 13.99
C LYS A 244 -15.27 10.78 14.20
N GLU A 245 -14.96 9.51 13.94
CA GLU A 245 -13.63 8.93 14.19
C GLU A 245 -12.73 9.11 12.96
N LEU A 246 -11.54 9.68 13.17
CA LEU A 246 -10.55 9.86 12.10
C LEU A 246 -9.98 8.49 11.64
N TYR A 247 -9.79 7.57 12.59
CA TYR A 247 -9.25 6.23 12.37
C TYR A 247 -10.13 5.18 13.04
N PRO A 248 -11.30 4.85 12.48
CA PRO A 248 -12.32 4.04 13.16
C PRO A 248 -11.88 2.59 13.45
N VAL A 249 -10.85 2.09 12.78
CA VAL A 249 -10.30 0.76 13.06
C VAL A 249 -9.56 0.72 14.40
N LEU A 250 -8.98 1.83 14.86
CA LEU A 250 -8.26 1.85 16.14
C LEU A 250 -9.19 1.63 17.34
N PRO A 251 -10.30 2.40 17.53
CA PRO A 251 -11.26 2.11 18.58
C PRO A 251 -11.99 0.78 18.40
N LEU A 252 -12.23 0.31 17.16
CA LEU A 252 -12.76 -1.02 16.92
C LEU A 252 -11.88 -2.11 17.56
N MET A 253 -10.58 -2.02 17.34
CA MET A 253 -9.63 -3.01 17.85
C MET A 253 -9.36 -2.87 19.33
N ALA A 254 -9.42 -1.65 19.89
CA ALA A 254 -9.30 -1.42 21.31
C ALA A 254 -10.51 -1.97 22.10
N GLY A 255 -11.67 -2.05 21.48
CA GLY A 255 -12.86 -2.65 22.07
C GLY A 255 -12.97 -4.18 21.93
N ALA A 256 -12.02 -4.84 21.26
CA ALA A 256 -12.02 -6.28 21.06
C ALA A 256 -11.56 -7.00 22.34
N ASP A 257 -12.49 -7.24 23.27
CA ASP A 257 -12.22 -8.00 24.50
C ASP A 257 -12.28 -9.51 24.26
N LEU A 258 -11.27 -10.21 24.77
CA LEU A 258 -11.29 -11.66 24.83
C LEU A 258 -12.25 -12.14 25.92
N PRO A 259 -13.11 -13.15 25.64
CA PRO A 259 -13.98 -13.75 26.66
C PRO A 259 -13.16 -14.18 27.87
N GLY A 260 -13.54 -13.69 29.06
CA GLY A 260 -12.89 -14.07 30.33
C GLY A 260 -11.80 -13.11 30.82
N ASN A 261 -11.64 -11.93 30.21
CA ASN A 261 -10.64 -10.91 30.64
C ASN A 261 -9.19 -11.41 30.71
N VAL A 262 -8.87 -12.48 29.97
CA VAL A 262 -7.58 -13.21 30.04
C VAL A 262 -6.42 -12.36 29.53
N LEU A 263 -6.69 -11.37 28.66
CA LEU A 263 -5.71 -10.43 28.14
C LEU A 263 -6.29 -9.02 28.21
N ALA A 264 -6.19 -8.40 29.37
CA ALA A 264 -6.71 -7.05 29.64
C ALA A 264 -6.07 -5.94 28.76
N ARG A 265 -5.06 -6.24 27.94
CA ARG A 265 -4.36 -5.29 27.06
C ARG A 265 -3.99 -5.93 25.71
N PHE A 266 -4.92 -6.61 25.09
CA PHE A 266 -4.73 -7.19 23.77
C PHE A 266 -4.62 -6.10 22.65
N ASP A 267 -5.15 -4.93 22.93
CA ASP A 267 -5.02 -3.71 22.14
C ASP A 267 -3.57 -3.35 21.81
N VAL A 268 -2.67 -3.45 22.80
CA VAL A 268 -1.22 -3.12 22.62
C VAL A 268 -0.56 -4.06 21.61
N LEU A 269 -0.89 -5.33 21.65
CA LEU A 269 -0.36 -6.31 20.70
C LEU A 269 -0.83 -5.99 19.26
N TRP A 270 -2.08 -5.65 19.10
CA TRP A 270 -2.64 -5.24 17.84
C TRP A 270 -1.95 -3.99 17.25
N ILE A 271 -1.80 -2.95 18.07
CA ILE A 271 -1.10 -1.72 17.68
C ILE A 271 0.34 -2.04 17.27
N GLY A 272 1.02 -2.93 18.00
CA GLY A 272 2.36 -3.39 17.63
C GLY A 272 2.43 -4.02 16.25
N PHE A 273 1.47 -4.88 15.89
CA PHE A 273 1.38 -5.45 14.53
C PHE A 273 1.07 -4.40 13.47
N LEU A 274 0.18 -3.47 13.77
CA LEU A 274 -0.17 -2.38 12.86
C LEU A 274 1.04 -1.48 12.58
N LEU A 275 1.78 -1.08 13.62
CA LEU A 275 3.02 -0.33 13.50
C LEU A 275 4.10 -1.09 12.73
N TYR A 276 4.23 -2.40 12.97
CA TYR A 276 5.11 -3.24 12.17
C TYR A 276 4.78 -3.17 10.68
N GLY A 277 3.50 -3.23 10.31
CA GLY A 277 3.05 -3.09 8.93
C GLY A 277 3.37 -1.69 8.35
N LEU A 278 3.19 -0.61 9.14
CA LEU A 278 3.57 0.74 8.72
C LEU A 278 5.08 0.87 8.50
N PHE A 279 5.92 0.34 9.40
CA PHE A 279 7.36 0.31 9.21
C PHE A 279 7.77 -0.52 7.99
N PHE A 280 7.08 -1.63 7.75
CA PHE A 280 7.32 -2.40 6.54
C PHE A 280 6.95 -1.62 5.28
N ALA A 281 5.83 -0.88 5.27
CA ALA A 281 5.41 -0.03 4.17
C ALA A 281 6.41 1.12 3.94
N LEU A 282 6.86 1.81 5.00
CA LEU A 282 7.90 2.85 4.94
C LEU A 282 9.22 2.30 4.38
N GLY A 283 9.67 1.15 4.89
CA GLY A 283 10.85 0.45 4.37
C GLY A 283 10.68 0.02 2.91
N SER A 284 9.44 -0.21 2.42
CA SER A 284 9.17 -0.43 1.00
C SER A 284 9.44 0.83 0.18
N CYS A 285 9.03 1.99 0.66
CA CYS A 285 9.30 3.27 -0.01
C CYS A 285 10.81 3.48 -0.19
N PHE A 286 11.62 3.24 0.84
CA PHE A 286 13.07 3.33 0.72
C PHE A 286 13.65 2.30 -0.23
N HIS A 287 13.22 1.03 -0.10
CA HIS A 287 13.75 -0.04 -0.95
C HIS A 287 13.46 0.19 -2.45
N TYR A 288 12.22 0.54 -2.80
CA TYR A 288 11.85 0.85 -4.18
C TYR A 288 12.54 2.13 -4.66
N GLY A 289 12.70 3.13 -3.79
CA GLY A 289 13.42 4.36 -4.10
C GLY A 289 14.88 4.11 -4.48
N ILE A 290 15.60 3.30 -3.68
CA ILE A 290 16.97 2.88 -3.98
C ILE A 290 17.04 2.15 -5.34
N ARG A 291 16.09 1.25 -5.60
CA ARG A 291 16.03 0.53 -6.88
C ARG A 291 15.81 1.44 -8.07
N ILE A 292 14.92 2.42 -7.95
CA ILE A 292 14.66 3.40 -9.01
C ILE A 292 15.92 4.26 -9.25
N LEU A 293 16.58 4.72 -8.18
CA LEU A 293 17.82 5.50 -8.28
C LEU A 293 18.95 4.71 -8.95
N ASP A 294 19.06 3.41 -8.66
CA ASP A 294 19.99 2.52 -9.35
C ASP A 294 19.71 2.43 -10.86
N THR A 295 18.42 2.34 -11.25
CA THR A 295 18.03 2.25 -12.67
C THR A 295 18.24 3.56 -13.44
N VAL A 296 18.27 4.68 -12.73
CA VAL A 296 18.56 6.03 -13.31
C VAL A 296 20.03 6.41 -13.20
N HIS A 297 20.87 5.51 -12.67
CA HIS A 297 22.32 5.72 -12.46
C HIS A 297 22.69 6.81 -11.44
N LEU A 298 21.81 7.08 -10.47
CA LEU A 298 22.02 8.03 -9.36
C LEU A 298 22.32 7.30 -8.05
N ARG A 299 23.42 6.53 -8.00
CA ARG A 299 23.76 5.68 -6.84
C ARG A 299 23.93 6.41 -5.51
N SER A 300 24.42 7.64 -5.52
CA SER A 300 24.55 8.48 -4.32
C SER A 300 23.20 8.87 -3.71
N GLY A 301 22.11 8.79 -4.48
CA GLY A 301 20.77 9.15 -4.05
C GLY A 301 20.21 8.28 -2.91
N LYS A 302 20.76 7.07 -2.70
CA LYS A 302 20.31 6.18 -1.62
C LYS A 302 20.45 6.79 -0.22
N TYR A 303 21.44 7.63 0.01
CA TYR A 303 21.66 8.30 1.29
C TYR A 303 20.77 9.54 1.46
N TRP A 304 20.47 10.23 0.35
CA TRP A 304 19.65 11.43 0.38
C TRP A 304 18.17 11.15 0.53
N LEU A 305 17.68 10.01 0.04
CA LEU A 305 16.24 9.69 0.07
C LEU A 305 15.66 9.65 1.49
N PRO A 306 16.29 8.99 2.48
CA PRO A 306 15.82 9.03 3.87
C PRO A 306 15.87 10.44 4.47
N ILE A 307 16.91 11.21 4.18
CA ILE A 307 17.08 12.58 4.66
C ILE A 307 15.97 13.48 4.08
N VAL A 308 15.67 13.37 2.80
CA VAL A 308 14.61 14.12 2.14
C VAL A 308 13.25 13.78 2.76
N ILE A 309 12.91 12.50 2.92
CA ILE A 309 11.64 12.08 3.51
C ILE A 309 11.55 12.58 4.97
N TYR A 310 12.63 12.48 5.74
CA TYR A 310 12.70 13.01 7.10
C TYR A 310 12.47 14.53 7.14
N ALA A 311 13.17 15.29 6.29
CA ALA A 311 13.02 16.76 6.24
C ALA A 311 11.59 17.18 5.82
N PHE A 312 11.01 16.51 4.83
CA PHE A 312 9.64 16.80 4.39
C PHE A 312 8.57 16.41 5.42
N SER A 313 8.84 15.46 6.33
CA SER A 313 7.89 15.10 7.40
C SER A 313 7.66 16.22 8.41
N PHE A 314 8.57 17.20 8.51
CA PHE A 314 8.40 18.40 9.35
C PHE A 314 7.66 19.54 8.66
N VAL A 315 7.39 19.45 7.37
CA VAL A 315 6.59 20.44 6.66
C VAL A 315 5.14 20.26 7.09
N ARG A 316 4.75 21.01 8.11
CA ARG A 316 3.37 21.00 8.61
C ARG A 316 2.47 21.78 7.66
N ILE A 317 1.72 21.04 6.86
CA ILE A 317 0.55 21.55 6.17
C ILE A 317 -0.60 21.24 7.11
N ASN A 318 -1.09 22.17 7.92
CA ASN A 318 -2.18 22.05 8.93
C ASN A 318 -2.57 20.60 9.32
N ASP A 319 -2.84 20.33 10.59
CA ASP A 319 -2.92 18.96 11.16
C ASP A 319 -3.81 17.93 10.41
N SER A 320 -4.84 18.38 9.70
CA SER A 320 -5.64 17.55 8.76
C SER A 320 -5.11 17.56 7.33
N GLY A 321 -4.27 18.53 6.97
CA GLY A 321 -3.90 18.84 5.59
C GLY A 321 -2.95 17.84 4.90
N ILE A 322 -2.16 17.05 5.64
CA ILE A 322 -1.23 16.10 5.00
C ILE A 322 -1.99 14.95 4.35
N ALA A 323 -3.01 14.42 5.02
CA ALA A 323 -3.82 13.33 4.47
C ALA A 323 -4.62 13.79 3.25
N ASP A 324 -5.25 14.96 3.34
CA ASP A 324 -6.03 15.53 2.24
C ASP A 324 -5.13 15.94 1.06
N PHE A 325 -3.97 16.53 1.35
CA PHE A 325 -2.97 16.84 0.32
C PHE A 325 -2.48 15.57 -0.38
N TYR A 326 -2.20 14.51 0.37
CA TYR A 326 -1.76 13.23 -0.20
C TYR A 326 -2.85 12.60 -1.06
N LYS A 327 -4.12 12.58 -0.62
CA LYS A 327 -5.25 12.11 -1.42
C LYS A 327 -5.41 12.94 -2.70
N MET A 328 -5.36 14.27 -2.58
CA MET A 328 -5.42 15.17 -3.74
C MET A 328 -4.27 14.89 -4.72
N TYR A 329 -3.02 14.75 -4.23
CA TYR A 329 -1.87 14.42 -5.06
C TYR A 329 -2.05 13.09 -5.79
N LEU A 330 -2.51 12.04 -5.10
CA LEU A 330 -2.78 10.75 -5.72
C LEU A 330 -3.86 10.85 -6.80
N GLY A 331 -4.98 11.49 -6.47
CA GLY A 331 -6.13 11.56 -7.35
C GLY A 331 -5.93 12.49 -8.56
N THR A 332 -5.33 13.66 -8.38
CA THR A 332 -5.20 14.63 -9.47
C THR A 332 -3.94 14.47 -10.30
N PHE A 333 -2.86 13.98 -9.71
CA PHE A 333 -1.56 13.95 -10.39
C PHE A 333 -1.03 12.53 -10.63
N PHE A 334 -0.95 11.70 -9.57
CA PHE A 334 -0.25 10.43 -9.69
C PHE A 334 -1.02 9.39 -10.50
N VAL A 335 -2.28 9.11 -10.18
CA VAL A 335 -3.08 8.09 -10.88
C VAL A 335 -3.36 8.45 -12.34
N PRO A 336 -3.74 9.68 -12.70
CA PRO A 336 -3.83 10.07 -14.12
C PRO A 336 -2.49 9.95 -14.85
N GLY A 337 -1.39 10.35 -14.19
CA GLY A 337 -0.04 10.17 -14.74
C GLY A 337 0.33 8.72 -14.99
N LEU A 338 -0.04 7.80 -14.07
CA LEU A 338 0.15 6.35 -14.26
C LEU A 338 -0.59 5.83 -15.49
N VAL A 339 -1.85 6.25 -15.69
CA VAL A 339 -2.65 5.85 -16.85
C VAL A 339 -1.97 6.31 -18.14
N LEU A 340 -1.53 7.58 -18.19
CA LEU A 340 -0.82 8.12 -19.36
C LEU A 340 0.49 7.37 -19.62
N ILE A 341 1.31 7.12 -18.60
CA ILE A 341 2.55 6.34 -18.72
C ILE A 341 2.25 4.94 -19.25
N GLN A 342 1.24 4.28 -18.70
CA GLN A 342 0.87 2.92 -19.11
C GLN A 342 0.43 2.86 -20.57
N ILE A 343 -0.39 3.82 -21.03
CA ILE A 343 -0.80 3.96 -22.42
C ILE A 343 0.40 4.16 -23.34
N CYS A 344 1.30 5.09 -23.00
CA CYS A 344 2.53 5.36 -23.76
C CYS A 344 3.42 4.10 -23.89
N LEU A 345 3.57 3.33 -22.80
CA LEU A 345 4.37 2.11 -22.79
C LEU A 345 3.74 0.99 -23.65
N LEU A 346 2.42 0.86 -23.65
CA LEU A 346 1.70 -0.12 -24.48
C LEU A 346 1.87 0.17 -25.98
N PHE A 347 1.71 1.42 -26.42
CA PHE A 347 1.93 1.82 -27.81
C PHE A 347 3.36 1.55 -28.28
N ARG A 348 4.35 1.82 -27.42
CA ARG A 348 5.76 1.57 -27.73
C ARG A 348 6.05 0.07 -27.87
N GLY A 349 5.46 -0.76 -27.01
CA GLY A 349 5.59 -2.20 -27.04
C GLY A 349 5.06 -2.81 -28.35
N GLN A 350 3.94 -2.31 -28.85
CA GLN A 350 3.38 -2.74 -30.13
C GLN A 350 4.27 -2.37 -31.31
N LYS A 351 4.84 -1.15 -31.33
CA LYS A 351 5.75 -0.69 -32.41
C LYS A 351 7.01 -1.55 -32.52
N LYS A 352 7.57 -1.99 -31.37
CA LYS A 352 8.76 -2.86 -31.33
C LYS A 352 8.45 -4.29 -31.78
N ARG A 353 7.26 -4.83 -31.47
CA ARG A 353 6.80 -6.14 -31.95
C ARG A 353 6.56 -6.13 -33.47
N ARG A 354 5.89 -5.12 -34.00
CA ARG A 354 5.69 -4.95 -35.46
C ARG A 354 7.01 -4.88 -36.20
N LYS A 355 8.00 -4.12 -35.68
CA LYS A 355 9.32 -4.01 -36.31
C LYS A 355 10.09 -5.35 -36.29
N LYS A 356 9.94 -6.16 -35.26
CA LYS A 356 10.54 -7.50 -35.16
C LYS A 356 9.86 -8.50 -36.10
N GLN A 357 8.55 -8.44 -36.25
CA GLN A 357 7.79 -9.25 -37.20
C GLN A 357 8.12 -8.86 -38.66
N LEU A 358 8.20 -7.56 -38.99
CA LEU A 358 8.62 -7.08 -40.31
C LEU A 358 10.03 -7.52 -40.67
N LEU A 359 10.97 -7.51 -39.71
CA LEU A 359 12.34 -8.00 -39.93
C LEU A 359 12.38 -9.52 -40.10
N GLN A 360 11.49 -10.28 -39.47
CA GLN A 360 11.38 -11.73 -39.67
C GLN A 360 10.71 -12.11 -41.02
N TRP A 361 9.97 -11.19 -41.62
CA TRP A 361 9.38 -11.37 -42.97
C TRP A 361 10.36 -10.94 -44.08
N LEU A 362 11.40 -10.17 -43.77
CA LEU A 362 12.40 -9.65 -44.73
C LEU A 362 13.68 -10.49 -44.79
N PHE A 363 13.83 -11.48 -43.91
CA PHE A 363 14.88 -12.48 -43.89
C PHE A 363 14.27 -13.88 -43.75
#